data_e16cf01de520d438e299a52ac894e862
#
_entry.id   e16cf01de520d438e299a52ac894e862
#
_cell.length_a   1.000
_cell.length_b   1.000
_cell.length_c   1.000
_cell.angle_alpha   90.00
_cell.angle_beta   90.00
_cell.angle_gamma   90.00
#
_symmetry.space_group_name_H-M   'P 1'
#
loop_
_entity.id
_entity.type
_entity.pdbx_description
1 polymer ?
#
loop_
_entity_poly.entity_id
_entity_poly.type
_entity_poly.pdbx_seq_one_letter_code
_entity_poly.pdbx_strand_id
1 'polypeptide(L)'
;MKNLKEQSCKDIFKNAYEKRYTWNTDFKGYKGKCIYLFEENSYEGEFLLGEDFKPEIKNIDDEKVKKSIASQLFEVCIHRVKREFNSVHSENNFNLLKSSENGIEMNVSGRNEGDKYRVKDDCINMVYRKIHGIIIEIFVEEFFDTGVGFLSKKYTSQQINPKTLKANSQKFEYKDEFINIGKKDYWILNSRSIKYLNQNQQEEIQKFVFEDLSLLK
;
A
#
# COMPACT_ATOMS: atom_id res chain seq x y z
N MET A 1 -33.25 -22.59 -1.60
CA MET A 1 -32.37 -21.87 -0.66
C MET A 1 -31.03 -22.56 -0.65
N LYS A 2 -29.99 -21.96 -1.27
CA LYS A 2 -28.63 -22.49 -1.21
C LYS A 2 -28.11 -22.26 0.21
N ASN A 3 -27.76 -23.32 0.93
CA ASN A 3 -26.99 -23.25 2.17
C ASN A 3 -25.66 -22.53 1.86
N LEU A 4 -25.60 -21.24 2.20
CA LEU A 4 -24.33 -20.53 2.34
C LEU A 4 -23.63 -21.21 3.52
N LYS A 5 -22.64 -22.07 3.23
CA LYS A 5 -21.67 -22.48 4.27
C LYS A 5 -21.13 -21.21 4.87
N GLU A 6 -21.22 -21.06 6.19
CA GLU A 6 -20.62 -19.95 6.92
C GLU A 6 -19.14 -19.92 6.59
N GLN A 7 -18.72 -18.90 5.83
CA GLN A 7 -17.33 -18.76 5.42
C GLN A 7 -16.50 -18.34 6.63
N SER A 8 -15.41 -19.03 6.94
CA SER A 8 -14.56 -18.67 8.08
C SER A 8 -13.87 -17.32 7.87
N CYS A 9 -13.50 -16.63 8.95
CA CYS A 9 -12.73 -15.37 8.86
C CYS A 9 -11.42 -15.58 8.10
N LYS A 10 -10.78 -16.74 8.24
CA LYS A 10 -9.57 -17.09 7.48
C LYS A 10 -9.83 -17.15 5.98
N ASP A 11 -10.94 -17.76 5.56
CA ASP A 11 -11.28 -17.86 4.13
C ASP A 11 -11.65 -16.50 3.54
N ILE A 12 -12.40 -15.67 4.30
CA ILE A 12 -12.75 -14.30 3.91
C ILE A 12 -11.48 -13.47 3.72
N PHE A 13 -10.57 -13.52 4.69
CA PHE A 13 -9.31 -12.78 4.60
C PHE A 13 -8.42 -13.31 3.47
N LYS A 14 -8.31 -14.64 3.32
CA LYS A 14 -7.54 -15.26 2.25
C LYS A 14 -8.06 -14.83 0.88
N ASN A 15 -9.37 -14.86 0.66
CA ASN A 15 -9.97 -14.41 -0.59
C ASN A 15 -9.60 -12.94 -0.91
N ALA A 16 -9.76 -12.04 0.06
CA ALA A 16 -9.39 -10.64 -0.12
C ALA A 16 -7.87 -10.44 -0.29
N TYR A 17 -7.04 -11.24 0.39
CA TYR A 17 -5.59 -11.23 0.24
C TYR A 17 -5.15 -11.64 -1.17
N GLU A 18 -5.75 -12.68 -1.73
CA GLU A 18 -5.44 -13.21 -3.06
C GLU A 18 -5.99 -12.33 -4.19
N LYS A 19 -7.05 -11.55 -3.95
CA LYS A 19 -7.60 -10.56 -4.88
C LYS A 19 -6.81 -9.24 -4.97
N ARG A 20 -5.79 -9.05 -4.15
CA ARG A 20 -4.90 -7.89 -4.32
C ARG A 20 -4.14 -8.01 -5.63
N TYR A 21 -4.03 -6.93 -6.36
CA TYR A 21 -3.15 -6.88 -7.52
C TYR A 21 -1.69 -7.03 -7.09
N THR A 22 -0.98 -7.95 -7.72
CA THR A 22 0.46 -8.19 -7.55
C THR A 22 1.13 -8.38 -8.89
N TRP A 23 2.40 -8.04 -8.98
CA TRP A 23 3.19 -8.32 -10.18
C TRP A 23 3.49 -9.81 -10.31
N ASN A 24 3.57 -10.26 -11.56
CA ASN A 24 4.01 -11.62 -11.85
C ASN A 24 5.49 -11.80 -11.49
N THR A 25 5.91 -13.05 -11.30
CA THR A 25 7.29 -13.40 -10.91
C THR A 25 8.34 -13.08 -11.98
N ASP A 26 7.92 -12.83 -13.21
CA ASP A 26 8.78 -12.42 -14.33
C ASP A 26 8.92 -10.88 -14.47
N PHE A 27 8.36 -10.12 -13.55
CA PHE A 27 8.52 -8.66 -13.52
C PHE A 27 9.95 -8.29 -13.15
N LYS A 28 10.68 -7.66 -14.09
CA LYS A 28 12.09 -7.29 -13.95
C LYS A 28 12.31 -5.88 -13.39
N GLY A 29 11.22 -5.15 -13.17
CA GLY A 29 11.29 -3.76 -12.77
C GLY A 29 10.94 -2.80 -13.90
N TYR A 30 11.10 -1.51 -13.61
CA TYR A 30 10.81 -0.42 -14.54
C TYR A 30 11.65 0.81 -14.23
N LYS A 31 11.68 1.74 -15.17
CA LYS A 31 12.40 3.00 -15.06
C LYS A 31 11.57 4.13 -15.69
N GLY A 32 11.94 5.34 -15.40
CA GLY A 32 11.31 6.53 -15.96
C GLY A 32 11.86 7.81 -15.35
N LYS A 33 11.17 8.90 -15.61
CA LYS A 33 11.38 10.18 -14.94
C LYS A 33 10.59 10.25 -13.64
N CYS A 34 11.11 10.98 -12.67
CA CYS A 34 10.42 11.28 -11.42
C CYS A 34 10.42 12.79 -11.17
N ILE A 35 9.26 13.29 -10.74
CA ILE A 35 9.07 14.69 -10.37
C ILE A 35 8.51 14.70 -8.95
N TYR A 36 9.13 15.47 -8.08
CA TYR A 36 8.64 15.72 -6.72
C TYR A 36 8.29 17.19 -6.57
N LEU A 37 7.05 17.44 -6.18
CA LEU A 37 6.50 18.78 -5.95
C LEU A 37 6.16 18.93 -4.47
N PHE A 38 6.68 19.95 -3.83
CA PHE A 38 6.37 20.29 -2.45
C PHE A 38 6.49 21.79 -2.26
N GLU A 39 5.43 22.43 -1.77
CA GLU A 39 5.30 23.88 -1.70
C GLU A 39 5.53 24.52 -3.09
N GLU A 40 6.46 25.47 -3.21
CA GLU A 40 6.81 26.12 -4.48
C GLU A 40 7.98 25.42 -5.19
N ASN A 41 8.51 24.32 -4.62
CA ASN A 41 9.67 23.62 -5.16
C ASN A 41 9.27 22.47 -6.08
N SER A 42 10.02 22.32 -7.19
CA SER A 42 9.94 21.20 -8.11
C SER A 42 11.32 20.59 -8.29
N TYR A 43 11.41 19.27 -8.16
CA TYR A 43 12.64 18.49 -8.35
C TYR A 43 12.39 17.43 -9.40
N GLU A 44 13.22 17.41 -10.43
CA GLU A 44 13.11 16.48 -11.55
C GLU A 44 14.34 15.60 -11.63
N GLY A 45 14.15 14.33 -11.90
CA GLY A 45 15.23 13.37 -12.05
C GLY A 45 14.77 12.11 -12.76
N GLU A 46 15.59 11.10 -12.68
CA GLU A 46 15.31 9.78 -13.23
C GLU A 46 15.35 8.75 -12.13
N PHE A 47 14.58 7.68 -12.30
CA PHE A 47 14.64 6.54 -11.41
C PHE A 47 14.79 5.23 -12.17
N LEU A 48 15.38 4.27 -11.49
CA LEU A 48 15.44 2.87 -11.89
C LEU A 48 15.03 2.00 -10.71
N LEU A 49 14.10 1.11 -10.94
CA LEU A 49 13.67 0.10 -10.01
C LEU A 49 13.92 -1.28 -10.63
N GLY A 50 14.96 -1.97 -10.18
CA GLY A 50 15.35 -3.30 -10.67
C GLY A 50 14.64 -4.46 -9.95
N GLU A 51 15.10 -5.68 -10.20
CA GLU A 51 14.57 -6.92 -9.63
C GLU A 51 14.74 -7.01 -8.11
N ASP A 52 15.70 -6.29 -7.54
CA ASP A 52 15.92 -6.21 -6.10
C ASP A 52 14.96 -5.26 -5.39
N PHE A 53 14.12 -4.57 -6.18
CA PHE A 53 13.14 -3.58 -5.73
C PHE A 53 13.72 -2.44 -4.89
N LYS A 54 15.01 -2.12 -5.09
CA LYS A 54 15.66 -0.95 -4.49
C LYS A 54 15.66 0.19 -5.50
N PRO A 55 14.91 1.27 -5.24
CA PRO A 55 14.89 2.39 -6.18
C PRO A 55 16.21 3.15 -6.18
N GLU A 56 16.76 3.36 -7.36
CA GLU A 56 17.87 4.29 -7.59
C GLU A 56 17.32 5.59 -8.16
N ILE A 57 17.67 6.73 -7.55
CA ILE A 57 17.27 8.07 -8.02
C ILE A 57 18.52 8.80 -8.52
N LYS A 58 18.44 9.35 -9.74
CA LYS A 58 19.53 10.06 -10.41
C LYS A 58 19.08 11.49 -10.77
N ASN A 59 20.07 12.35 -11.01
CA ASN A 59 19.89 13.73 -11.47
C ASN A 59 19.10 14.64 -10.49
N ILE A 60 19.13 14.33 -9.21
CA ILE A 60 18.64 15.16 -8.10
C ILE A 60 19.80 15.27 -7.11
N ASP A 61 20.16 16.47 -6.68
CA ASP A 61 21.26 16.66 -5.74
C ASP A 61 20.82 16.55 -4.27
N ASP A 62 19.57 16.90 -3.97
CA ASP A 62 19.04 16.85 -2.61
C ASP A 62 18.78 15.41 -2.14
N GLU A 63 19.59 14.94 -1.20
CA GLU A 63 19.51 13.59 -0.64
C GLU A 63 18.19 13.33 0.12
N LYS A 64 17.54 14.35 0.68
CA LYS A 64 16.23 14.18 1.34
C LYS A 64 15.14 13.95 0.31
N VAL A 65 15.20 14.68 -0.80
CA VAL A 65 14.30 14.51 -1.93
C VAL A 65 14.47 13.13 -2.55
N LYS A 66 15.73 12.71 -2.82
CA LYS A 66 16.00 11.34 -3.31
C LYS A 66 15.38 10.27 -2.42
N LYS A 67 15.61 10.36 -1.11
CA LYS A 67 15.04 9.43 -0.14
C LYS A 67 13.52 9.46 -0.12
N SER A 68 12.91 10.63 -0.25
CA SER A 68 11.47 10.78 -0.29
C SER A 68 10.87 10.05 -1.49
N ILE A 69 11.41 10.29 -2.70
CA ILE A 69 10.97 9.62 -3.93
C ILE A 69 11.20 8.10 -3.84
N ALA A 70 12.39 7.68 -3.45
CA ALA A 70 12.74 6.27 -3.33
C ALA A 70 11.80 5.53 -2.35
N SER A 71 11.43 6.17 -1.26
CA SER A 71 10.51 5.61 -0.27
C SER A 71 9.12 5.32 -0.86
N GLN A 72 8.59 6.19 -1.74
CA GLN A 72 7.29 5.98 -2.37
C GLN A 72 7.35 4.78 -3.34
N LEU A 73 8.39 4.69 -4.16
CA LEU A 73 8.58 3.56 -5.07
C LEU A 73 8.76 2.24 -4.31
N PHE A 74 9.58 2.24 -3.26
CA PHE A 74 9.81 1.06 -2.42
C PHE A 74 8.53 0.59 -1.73
N GLU A 75 7.74 1.50 -1.14
CA GLU A 75 6.47 1.17 -0.50
C GLU A 75 5.52 0.47 -1.48
N VAL A 76 5.40 1.00 -2.70
CA VAL A 76 4.58 0.34 -3.73
C VAL A 76 5.10 -1.05 -4.02
N CYS A 77 6.41 -1.23 -4.19
CA CYS A 77 7.02 -2.52 -4.52
C CYS A 77 6.72 -3.60 -3.50
N ILE A 78 6.91 -3.33 -2.20
CA ILE A 78 6.70 -4.33 -1.15
C ILE A 78 5.26 -4.85 -1.09
N HIS A 79 4.31 -4.05 -1.61
CA HIS A 79 2.90 -4.43 -1.69
C HIS A 79 2.53 -5.10 -3.02
N ARG A 80 3.40 -5.05 -4.05
CA ARG A 80 3.16 -5.65 -5.38
C ARG A 80 3.89 -6.97 -5.59
N VAL A 81 4.88 -7.30 -4.77
CA VAL A 81 5.52 -8.62 -4.81
C VAL A 81 4.51 -9.68 -4.42
N LYS A 82 4.29 -10.65 -5.32
CA LYS A 82 3.41 -11.78 -5.06
C LYS A 82 3.99 -12.64 -3.93
N ARG A 83 3.16 -12.88 -2.91
CA ARG A 83 3.47 -13.80 -1.81
C ARG A 83 2.27 -14.69 -1.59
N GLU A 84 2.50 -15.99 -1.60
CA GLU A 84 1.44 -16.97 -1.36
C GLU A 84 0.87 -16.81 0.06
N PHE A 85 -0.45 -16.90 0.19
CA PHE A 85 -1.15 -16.73 1.47
C PHE A 85 -0.56 -17.64 2.56
N ASN A 86 -0.35 -18.91 2.26
CA ASN A 86 0.15 -19.86 3.23
C ASN A 86 1.60 -19.58 3.66
N SER A 87 2.44 -19.00 2.80
CA SER A 87 3.82 -18.64 3.18
C SER A 87 3.87 -17.49 4.20
N VAL A 88 2.84 -16.66 4.24
CA VAL A 88 2.77 -15.48 5.11
C VAL A 88 1.89 -15.72 6.33
N HIS A 89 0.81 -16.50 6.19
CA HIS A 89 -0.27 -16.58 7.17
C HIS A 89 -0.60 -17.99 7.66
N SER A 90 0.23 -19.01 7.36
CA SER A 90 -0.03 -20.39 7.82
C SER A 90 -0.14 -20.51 9.34
N GLU A 91 0.68 -19.75 10.08
CA GLU A 91 0.75 -19.75 11.54
C GLU A 91 -0.21 -18.76 12.21
N ASN A 92 -1.09 -18.14 11.43
CA ASN A 92 -2.06 -17.17 11.92
C ASN A 92 -3.47 -17.78 12.00
N ASN A 93 -4.18 -17.43 13.08
CA ASN A 93 -5.61 -17.66 13.21
C ASN A 93 -6.34 -16.33 13.11
N PHE A 94 -7.50 -16.36 12.46
CA PHE A 94 -8.33 -15.17 12.24
C PHE A 94 -9.65 -15.35 12.99
N ASN A 95 -9.93 -14.46 13.94
CA ASN A 95 -11.08 -14.52 14.80
C ASN A 95 -11.98 -13.30 14.56
N LEU A 96 -13.28 -13.53 14.46
CA LEU A 96 -14.25 -12.47 14.27
C LEU A 96 -14.23 -11.50 15.46
N LEU A 97 -14.09 -10.21 15.18
CA LEU A 97 -14.29 -9.13 16.15
C LEU A 97 -15.66 -8.50 15.99
N LYS A 98 -16.01 -8.13 14.75
CA LYS A 98 -17.25 -7.41 14.46
C LYS A 98 -17.68 -7.65 13.02
N SER A 99 -19.00 -7.76 12.82
CA SER A 99 -19.61 -7.69 11.49
C SER A 99 -20.54 -6.47 11.42
N SER A 100 -20.41 -5.65 10.39
CA SER A 100 -21.18 -4.42 10.19
C SER A 100 -21.30 -4.10 8.69
N GLU A 101 -22.03 -3.04 8.36
CA GLU A 101 -22.10 -2.50 6.99
C GLU A 101 -20.73 -2.09 6.43
N ASN A 102 -19.76 -1.79 7.29
CA ASN A 102 -18.39 -1.44 6.92
C ASN A 102 -17.50 -2.66 6.63
N GLY A 103 -18.04 -3.87 6.80
CA GLY A 103 -17.36 -5.13 6.54
C GLY A 103 -17.18 -6.00 7.78
N ILE A 104 -16.40 -7.07 7.59
CA ILE A 104 -16.07 -8.07 8.62
C ILE A 104 -14.69 -7.72 9.18
N GLU A 105 -14.68 -7.33 10.45
CA GLU A 105 -13.45 -7.03 11.19
C GLU A 105 -13.00 -8.25 11.98
N MET A 106 -11.71 -8.55 11.91
CA MET A 106 -11.10 -9.70 12.55
C MET A 106 -9.77 -9.35 13.20
N ASN A 107 -9.46 -10.02 14.30
CA ASN A 107 -8.13 -10.00 14.91
C ASN A 107 -7.35 -11.26 14.53
N VAL A 108 -6.04 -11.12 14.61
CA VAL A 108 -5.09 -12.20 14.33
C VAL A 108 -4.44 -12.64 15.62
N SER A 109 -4.34 -13.96 15.80
CA SER A 109 -3.51 -14.61 16.81
C SER A 109 -2.49 -15.54 16.16
N GLY A 110 -1.45 -15.91 16.89
CA GLY A 110 -0.31 -16.68 16.39
C GLY A 110 0.84 -15.77 16.01
N ARG A 111 1.48 -16.00 14.85
CA ARG A 111 2.70 -15.28 14.45
C ARG A 111 2.52 -13.75 14.40
N ASN A 112 1.38 -13.29 13.95
CA ASN A 112 1.07 -11.86 13.82
C ASN A 112 0.05 -11.43 14.89
N GLU A 113 0.24 -11.86 16.13
CA GLU A 113 -0.68 -11.56 17.23
C GLU A 113 -0.85 -10.05 17.44
N GLY A 114 -2.13 -9.64 17.52
CA GLY A 114 -2.54 -8.26 17.72
C GLY A 114 -2.76 -7.47 16.42
N ASP A 115 -2.43 -8.04 15.26
CA ASP A 115 -2.85 -7.46 13.99
C ASP A 115 -4.38 -7.55 13.86
N LYS A 116 -4.98 -6.57 13.18
CA LYS A 116 -6.41 -6.57 12.84
C LYS A 116 -6.59 -6.21 11.38
N TYR A 117 -7.61 -6.79 10.80
CA TYR A 117 -8.01 -6.50 9.42
C TYR A 117 -9.51 -6.35 9.32
N ARG A 118 -9.95 -5.57 8.34
CA ARG A 118 -11.36 -5.53 7.95
C ARG A 118 -11.47 -5.78 6.46
N VAL A 119 -12.41 -6.66 6.11
CA VAL A 119 -12.70 -7.03 4.72
C VAL A 119 -14.11 -6.60 4.38
N LYS A 120 -14.25 -5.90 3.26
CA LYS A 120 -15.52 -5.53 2.65
C LYS A 120 -15.42 -5.72 1.14
N ASP A 121 -16.44 -6.31 0.53
CA ASP A 121 -16.53 -6.52 -0.92
C ASP A 121 -15.24 -7.16 -1.51
N ASP A 122 -14.76 -8.20 -0.81
CA ASP A 122 -13.54 -8.94 -1.14
C ASP A 122 -12.25 -8.09 -1.14
N CYS A 123 -12.27 -6.92 -0.54
CA CYS A 123 -11.11 -6.04 -0.39
C CYS A 123 -10.76 -5.82 1.07
N ILE A 124 -9.46 -5.77 1.38
CA ILE A 124 -8.98 -5.41 2.72
C ILE A 124 -9.04 -3.89 2.85
N ASN A 125 -10.07 -3.37 3.51
CA ASN A 125 -10.31 -1.93 3.64
C ASN A 125 -9.81 -1.33 4.97
N MET A 126 -9.30 -2.15 5.89
CA MET A 126 -8.59 -1.69 7.08
C MET A 126 -7.46 -2.65 7.41
N VAL A 127 -6.31 -2.08 7.73
CA VAL A 127 -5.12 -2.76 8.20
C VAL A 127 -4.66 -2.09 9.50
N TYR A 128 -4.47 -2.88 10.54
CA TYR A 128 -3.90 -2.45 11.82
C TYR A 128 -2.80 -3.44 12.16
N ARG A 129 -1.53 -3.03 12.02
CA ARG A 129 -0.39 -3.94 12.15
C ARG A 129 0.68 -3.39 13.06
N LYS A 130 1.16 -4.25 13.96
CA LYS A 130 2.31 -3.96 14.82
C LYS A 130 3.61 -4.28 14.08
N ILE A 131 4.38 -3.26 13.72
CA ILE A 131 5.63 -3.39 12.95
C ILE A 131 6.71 -2.56 13.65
N HIS A 132 7.88 -3.16 13.95
CA HIS A 132 9.03 -2.48 14.54
C HIS A 132 8.71 -1.60 15.77
N GLY A 133 7.80 -2.05 16.63
CA GLY A 133 7.45 -1.36 17.87
C GLY A 133 6.47 -0.20 17.74
N ILE A 134 5.91 0.02 16.55
CA ILE A 134 4.80 0.93 16.29
C ILE A 134 3.61 0.14 15.74
N ILE A 135 2.44 0.75 15.77
CA ILE A 135 1.27 0.24 15.04
C ILE A 135 1.06 1.14 13.83
N ILE A 136 0.90 0.53 12.67
CA ILE A 136 0.47 1.21 11.46
C ILE A 136 -1.01 0.92 11.26
N GLU A 137 -1.82 1.96 11.23
CA GLU A 137 -3.26 1.89 10.93
C GLU A 137 -3.52 2.49 9.56
N ILE A 138 -4.20 1.74 8.69
CA ILE A 138 -4.54 2.15 7.33
C ILE A 138 -6.03 1.90 7.11
N PHE A 139 -6.73 2.90 6.54
CA PHE A 139 -8.09 2.76 6.05
C PHE A 139 -8.14 3.08 4.57
N VAL A 140 -8.59 2.12 3.76
CA VAL A 140 -8.76 2.29 2.32
C VAL A 140 -10.19 2.73 2.03
N GLU A 141 -10.33 3.86 1.35
CA GLU A 141 -11.60 4.47 0.97
C GLU A 141 -12.01 4.10 -0.46
N GLU A 142 -11.02 4.02 -1.37
CA GLU A 142 -11.25 3.74 -2.78
C GLU A 142 -10.24 2.71 -3.29
N PHE A 143 -10.74 1.74 -4.05
CA PHE A 143 -9.94 0.76 -4.77
C PHE A 143 -10.01 1.02 -6.27
N PHE A 144 -8.92 0.70 -6.95
CA PHE A 144 -8.85 0.64 -8.40
C PHE A 144 -8.87 -0.83 -8.83
N ASP A 145 -9.85 -1.20 -9.65
CA ASP A 145 -9.95 -2.55 -10.23
C ASP A 145 -9.11 -2.61 -11.51
N THR A 146 -8.11 -3.48 -11.52
CA THR A 146 -7.25 -3.71 -12.69
C THR A 146 -7.81 -4.74 -13.66
N GLY A 147 -8.95 -5.36 -13.33
CA GLY A 147 -9.51 -6.51 -14.05
C GLY A 147 -8.92 -7.87 -13.60
N VAL A 148 -7.78 -7.87 -12.91
CA VAL A 148 -7.12 -9.08 -12.37
C VAL A 148 -6.82 -8.98 -10.87
N GLY A 149 -7.14 -7.85 -10.26
CA GLY A 149 -6.99 -7.62 -8.81
C GLY A 149 -7.14 -6.15 -8.44
N PHE A 150 -7.17 -5.87 -7.15
CA PHE A 150 -7.44 -4.54 -6.62
C PHE A 150 -6.17 -3.83 -6.13
N LEU A 151 -6.09 -2.52 -6.40
CA LEU A 151 -5.10 -1.59 -5.88
C LEU A 151 -5.77 -0.58 -4.95
N SER A 152 -5.16 -0.27 -3.81
CA SER A 152 -5.63 0.83 -2.97
C SER A 152 -5.35 2.15 -3.70
N LYS A 153 -6.40 2.93 -3.97
CA LYS A 153 -6.31 4.18 -4.73
C LYS A 153 -6.36 5.39 -3.80
N LYS A 154 -7.29 5.40 -2.86
CA LYS A 154 -7.40 6.46 -1.85
C LYS A 154 -7.43 5.82 -0.47
N TYR A 155 -6.54 6.26 0.42
CA TYR A 155 -6.43 5.69 1.75
C TYR A 155 -5.77 6.66 2.72
N THR A 156 -5.98 6.41 4.00
CA THR A 156 -5.30 7.13 5.08
C THR A 156 -4.35 6.21 5.82
N SER A 157 -3.28 6.77 6.37
CA SER A 157 -2.34 6.05 7.23
C SER A 157 -1.96 6.90 8.44
N GLN A 158 -1.84 6.23 9.59
CA GLN A 158 -1.40 6.86 10.83
C GLN A 158 -0.58 5.87 11.67
N GLN A 159 0.44 6.40 12.35
CA GLN A 159 1.18 5.63 13.34
C GLN A 159 0.52 5.78 14.71
N ILE A 160 0.38 4.66 15.41
CA ILE A 160 -0.21 4.57 16.74
C ILE A 160 0.85 4.05 17.72
N ASN A 161 0.96 4.66 18.87
CA ASN A 161 1.82 4.18 19.94
C ASN A 161 1.21 2.90 20.56
N PRO A 162 1.90 1.76 20.57
CA PRO A 162 1.32 0.49 21.03
C PRO A 162 1.05 0.42 22.54
N LYS A 163 1.69 1.29 23.34
CA LYS A 163 1.49 1.34 24.79
C LYS A 163 0.32 2.21 25.19
N THR A 164 0.19 3.37 24.56
CA THR A 164 -0.83 4.37 24.90
C THR A 164 -2.06 4.30 24.02
N LEU A 165 -1.98 3.62 22.88
CA LEU A 165 -2.98 3.54 21.81
C LEU A 165 -3.39 4.92 21.26
N LYS A 166 -2.51 5.91 21.42
CA LYS A 166 -2.70 7.26 20.88
C LYS A 166 -1.90 7.44 19.59
N ALA A 167 -2.36 8.35 18.75
CA ALA A 167 -1.63 8.74 17.54
C ALA A 167 -0.20 9.19 17.90
N ASN A 168 0.78 8.67 17.16
CA ASN A 168 2.22 8.96 17.29
C ASN A 168 2.74 9.76 16.10
N SER A 169 1.92 9.97 15.09
CA SER A 169 2.16 10.83 13.93
C SER A 169 0.88 11.56 13.54
N GLN A 170 1.02 12.56 12.66
CA GLN A 170 -0.12 13.09 11.92
C GLN A 170 -0.75 11.98 11.06
N LYS A 171 -2.01 12.18 10.69
CA LYS A 171 -2.71 11.34 9.74
C LYS A 171 -2.36 11.80 8.34
N PHE A 172 -1.90 10.87 7.51
CA PHE A 172 -1.62 11.09 6.10
C PHE A 172 -2.77 10.58 5.24
N GLU A 173 -3.16 11.36 4.24
CA GLU A 173 -4.14 10.98 3.21
C GLU A 173 -3.39 10.77 1.90
N TYR A 174 -3.55 9.60 1.29
CA TYR A 174 -2.90 9.22 0.05
C TYR A 174 -3.92 9.14 -1.07
N LYS A 175 -3.52 9.63 -2.24
CA LYS A 175 -4.23 9.42 -3.50
C LYS A 175 -3.24 8.97 -4.56
N ASP A 176 -3.42 7.75 -5.06
CA ASP A 176 -2.57 7.11 -6.05
C ASP A 176 -3.31 7.02 -7.38
N GLU A 177 -2.59 7.28 -8.48
CA GLU A 177 -3.04 7.01 -9.84
C GLU A 177 -2.10 5.98 -10.47
N PHE A 178 -2.67 5.06 -11.22
CA PHE A 178 -1.94 3.94 -11.82
C PHE A 178 -2.04 3.97 -13.34
N ILE A 179 -0.99 3.53 -13.99
CA ILE A 179 -0.93 3.35 -15.44
C ILE A 179 -0.53 1.92 -15.77
N ASN A 180 -1.13 1.40 -16.83
CA ASN A 180 -0.74 0.10 -17.37
C ASN A 180 0.41 0.28 -18.36
N ILE A 181 1.47 -0.47 -18.19
CA ILE A 181 2.60 -0.48 -19.11
C ILE A 181 2.95 -1.89 -19.59
N GLY A 182 3.38 -1.96 -20.86
CA GLY A 182 3.79 -3.21 -21.50
C GLY A 182 2.62 -4.09 -21.95
N LYS A 183 2.98 -5.25 -22.57
CA LYS A 183 2.00 -6.17 -23.15
C LYS A 183 1.35 -7.11 -22.13
N LYS A 184 1.86 -7.15 -20.90
CA LYS A 184 1.43 -8.08 -19.83
C LYS A 184 0.61 -7.40 -18.74
N ASP A 185 0.07 -6.22 -19.01
CA ASP A 185 -0.77 -5.49 -18.06
C ASP A 185 -0.13 -5.22 -16.70
N TYR A 186 1.10 -4.67 -16.71
CA TYR A 186 1.71 -4.22 -15.48
C TYR A 186 1.19 -2.86 -15.06
N TRP A 187 0.39 -2.85 -14.01
CA TRP A 187 -0.08 -1.63 -13.38
C TRP A 187 0.95 -1.10 -12.40
N ILE A 188 1.45 0.10 -12.65
CA ILE A 188 2.46 0.77 -11.85
C ILE A 188 1.98 2.14 -11.42
N LEU A 189 2.60 2.69 -10.37
CA LEU A 189 2.30 4.01 -9.87
C LEU A 189 2.71 5.06 -10.91
N ASN A 190 1.76 5.89 -11.33
CA ASN A 190 1.99 7.04 -12.20
C ASN A 190 2.08 8.34 -11.39
N SER A 191 1.23 8.52 -10.39
CA SER A 191 1.36 9.63 -9.46
C SER A 191 0.83 9.27 -8.07
N ARG A 192 1.36 9.96 -7.06
CA ARG A 192 0.92 9.91 -5.68
C ARG A 192 0.82 11.33 -5.12
N SER A 193 -0.29 11.63 -4.48
CA SER A 193 -0.45 12.82 -3.66
C SER A 193 -0.56 12.40 -2.21
N ILE A 194 0.20 13.05 -1.33
CA ILE A 194 0.17 12.85 0.13
C ILE A 194 -0.20 14.16 0.79
N LYS A 195 -1.35 14.16 1.45
CA LYS A 195 -1.87 15.32 2.16
C LYS A 195 -1.83 15.08 3.67
N TYR A 196 -1.43 16.08 4.43
CA TYR A 196 -1.40 16.03 5.89
C TYR A 196 -1.48 17.43 6.50
N LEU A 197 -1.76 17.51 7.81
CA LEU A 197 -1.64 18.77 8.57
C LEU A 197 -0.26 18.83 9.22
N ASN A 198 0.46 19.94 9.01
CA ASN A 198 1.74 20.17 9.68
C ASN A 198 1.54 20.53 11.17
N GLN A 199 2.63 20.80 11.87
CA GLN A 199 2.59 21.14 13.30
C GLN A 199 1.79 22.42 13.60
N ASN A 200 1.65 23.31 12.62
CA ASN A 200 0.88 24.54 12.71
C ASN A 200 -0.59 24.36 12.28
N GLN A 201 -1.07 23.12 12.10
CA GLN A 201 -2.41 22.78 11.59
C GLN A 201 -2.70 23.32 10.18
N GLN A 202 -1.67 23.59 9.40
CA GLN A 202 -1.78 23.98 8.00
C GLN A 202 -1.71 22.75 7.12
N GLU A 203 -2.53 22.73 6.07
CA GLU A 203 -2.53 21.64 5.09
C GLU A 203 -1.27 21.72 4.22
N GLU A 204 -0.56 20.61 4.13
CA GLU A 204 0.56 20.41 3.23
C GLU A 204 0.28 19.26 2.28
N ILE A 205 0.73 19.42 1.04
CA ILE A 205 0.56 18.42 -0.01
C ILE A 205 1.92 18.16 -0.65
N GLN A 206 2.34 16.89 -0.64
CA GLN A 206 3.48 16.40 -1.42
C GLN A 206 2.93 15.66 -2.65
N LYS A 207 3.48 15.92 -3.81
CA LYS A 207 3.09 15.23 -5.04
C LYS A 207 4.30 14.58 -5.71
N PHE A 208 4.16 13.32 -6.04
CA PHE A 208 5.13 12.52 -6.78
C PHE A 208 4.51 12.15 -8.13
N VAL A 209 5.23 12.38 -9.21
CA VAL A 209 4.79 12.04 -10.58
C VAL A 209 5.88 11.20 -11.23
N PHE A 210 5.48 10.14 -11.91
CA PHE A 210 6.38 9.22 -12.60
C PHE A 210 5.96 9.12 -14.07
N GLU A 211 6.84 9.53 -14.96
CA GLU A 211 6.57 9.69 -16.38
C GLU A 211 7.58 8.92 -17.24
N ASP A 212 7.33 8.84 -18.55
CA ASP A 212 8.18 8.15 -19.52
C ASP A 212 8.53 6.71 -19.08
N LEU A 213 7.53 6.03 -18.51
CA LEU A 213 7.68 4.74 -17.84
C LEU A 213 7.91 3.62 -18.84
N SER A 214 8.92 2.79 -18.57
CA SER A 214 9.25 1.64 -19.40
C SER A 214 9.72 0.45 -18.56
N LEU A 215 9.32 -0.76 -18.98
CA LEU A 215 9.77 -2.00 -18.34
C LEU A 215 11.25 -2.25 -18.60
N LEU A 216 11.92 -2.85 -17.62
CA LEU A 216 13.23 -3.45 -17.82
C LEU A 216 13.08 -4.79 -18.57
N LYS A 217 14.12 -5.15 -19.35
CA LYS A 217 14.14 -6.37 -20.16
C LYS A 217 14.80 -7.52 -19.42
#